data_0c925fe89c7f80ac52979b648b58c383
#
_entry.id   0c925fe89c7f80ac52979b648b58c383
#
_cell.length_a   1.000
_cell.length_b   1.000
_cell.length_c   1.000
_cell.angle_alpha   90.00
_cell.angle_beta   90.00
_cell.angle_gamma   90.00
#
_symmetry.space_group_name_H-M   'P 1'
#
loop_
_entity.id
_entity.type
_entity.pdbx_description
1 polymer ?
#
loop_
_entity_poly.entity_id
_entity_poly.type
_entity_poly.pdbx_seq_one_letter_code
_entity_poly.pdbx_strand_id
1 'polypeptide(L)'
;MGKIFVSSIKDRDQVESVFLVKDKIAAMAKNGKPYMNLRLMDRSGEIEAKVWDNVEELAANFDKDDFIAVRGKATVYLGKMQLVVSELKPIPESQVELGDFLPMTGRDIAEMEGELGALIATIRDKHLRLLMESFLDDRDFMAGYRTAPAAKGMHHVYLGGLLEHSLAVARLVDTILPLYAPLNRDLLVIGALLHDIGKVREMTFLRSFDYTDEGKLIGHITIGVEMIQEKILGISGFPSEVSILLKHMILSHHGQYEFGSPKRPKTIEATILNYLDDLDAKINGIRTHLGREAESQSRWSSYHKLYDRYFYKDTPAGPDEAMDVVSDAEPLPRKVGQPVEREKKGFHNSPFSNLKNENLDLF
;
A
#
# COMPACT_ATOMS: atom_id res chain seq x y z
N MET A 1 -5.46 17.10 -23.37
CA MET A 1 -4.63 18.09 -22.63
C MET A 1 -3.57 17.34 -21.89
N GLY A 2 -2.31 17.81 -21.88
CA GLY A 2 -1.27 17.18 -21.09
C GLY A 2 -1.50 17.44 -19.60
N LYS A 3 -1.33 16.43 -18.73
CA LYS A 3 -1.39 16.54 -17.27
C LYS A 3 -0.26 17.44 -16.77
N ILE A 4 -0.58 18.48 -15.99
CA ILE A 4 0.39 19.27 -15.24
C ILE A 4 0.37 18.77 -13.79
N PHE A 5 1.49 18.24 -13.31
CA PHE A 5 1.63 17.72 -11.97
C PHE A 5 1.95 18.82 -10.95
N VAL A 6 1.45 18.67 -9.71
CA VAL A 6 1.67 19.63 -8.61
C VAL A 6 3.15 19.95 -8.43
N SER A 7 4.04 18.95 -8.48
CA SER A 7 5.49 19.14 -8.31
C SER A 7 6.16 19.98 -9.38
N SER A 8 5.52 20.12 -10.55
CA SER A 8 6.05 20.91 -11.69
C SER A 8 5.56 22.37 -11.71
N ILE A 9 4.58 22.73 -10.84
CA ILE A 9 3.97 24.06 -10.83
C ILE A 9 4.93 25.07 -10.21
N LYS A 10 5.15 26.18 -10.93
CA LYS A 10 5.99 27.29 -10.50
C LYS A 10 5.16 28.56 -10.30
N ASP A 11 5.75 29.53 -9.55
CA ASP A 11 5.10 30.83 -9.36
C ASP A 11 4.80 31.51 -10.70
N ARG A 12 3.58 32.04 -10.81
CA ARG A 12 3.00 32.73 -11.99
C ARG A 12 2.60 31.83 -13.15
N ASP A 13 2.75 30.50 -13.04
CA ASP A 13 2.29 29.58 -14.09
C ASP A 13 0.78 29.70 -14.30
N GLN A 14 0.36 29.59 -15.56
CA GLN A 14 -1.03 29.30 -15.92
C GLN A 14 -1.21 27.80 -15.91
N VAL A 15 -2.04 27.33 -15.00
CA VAL A 15 -2.29 25.89 -14.79
C VAL A 15 -3.65 25.55 -15.37
N GLU A 16 -3.66 24.55 -16.26
CA GLU A 16 -4.88 23.89 -16.73
C GLU A 16 -4.68 22.38 -16.63
N SER A 17 -5.26 21.78 -15.58
CA SER A 17 -5.05 20.36 -15.27
C SER A 17 -6.20 19.79 -14.47
N VAL A 18 -6.28 18.46 -14.38
CA VAL A 18 -7.23 17.75 -13.53
C VAL A 18 -6.57 17.42 -12.20
N PHE A 19 -7.30 17.59 -11.09
CA PHE A 19 -6.86 17.29 -9.75
C PHE A 19 -7.93 16.50 -9.00
N LEU A 20 -7.53 15.73 -8.00
CA LEU A 20 -8.40 15.13 -7.02
C LEU A 20 -8.63 16.11 -5.85
N VAL A 21 -9.86 16.28 -5.41
CA VAL A 21 -10.23 17.15 -4.28
C VAL A 21 -9.99 16.40 -2.98
N LYS A 22 -8.93 16.72 -2.27
CA LYS A 22 -8.63 16.12 -0.96
C LYS A 22 -9.44 16.75 0.17
N ASP A 23 -9.72 18.08 0.05
CA ASP A 23 -10.52 18.81 1.03
C ASP A 23 -11.21 20.01 0.38
N LYS A 24 -12.38 20.38 0.90
CA LYS A 24 -13.24 21.47 0.40
C LYS A 24 -13.87 22.20 1.57
N ILE A 25 -13.54 23.47 1.73
CA ILE A 25 -14.04 24.32 2.82
C ILE A 25 -14.57 25.62 2.23
N ALA A 26 -15.89 25.84 2.33
CA ALA A 26 -16.49 27.14 2.05
C ALA A 26 -16.40 28.03 3.30
N ALA A 27 -16.00 29.30 3.13
CA ALA A 27 -15.81 30.26 4.21
C ALA A 27 -16.18 31.68 3.77
N MET A 28 -16.31 32.59 4.73
CA MET A 28 -16.54 34.01 4.49
C MET A 28 -15.27 34.81 4.69
N ALA A 29 -14.92 35.63 3.73
CA ALA A 29 -13.79 36.56 3.86
C ALA A 29 -14.15 37.73 4.79
N LYS A 30 -13.15 38.45 5.31
CA LYS A 30 -13.34 39.61 6.20
C LYS A 30 -14.23 40.73 5.62
N ASN A 31 -14.33 40.81 4.30
CA ASN A 31 -15.18 41.76 3.58
C ASN A 31 -16.61 41.22 3.32
N GLY A 32 -16.99 40.09 3.92
CA GLY A 32 -18.31 39.48 3.78
C GLY A 32 -18.52 38.72 2.47
N LYS A 33 -17.51 38.57 1.59
CA LYS A 33 -17.65 37.79 0.37
C LYS A 33 -17.35 36.30 0.64
N PRO A 34 -18.17 35.39 0.10
CA PRO A 34 -17.86 33.96 0.19
C PRO A 34 -16.62 33.62 -0.63
N TYR A 35 -15.82 32.67 -0.16
CA TYR A 35 -14.74 32.05 -0.89
C TYR A 35 -14.65 30.58 -0.54
N MET A 36 -14.01 29.79 -1.40
CA MET A 36 -13.79 28.37 -1.16
C MET A 36 -12.31 28.05 -1.19
N ASN A 37 -11.85 27.38 -0.13
CA ASN A 37 -10.55 26.77 -0.07
C ASN A 37 -10.69 25.30 -0.50
N LEU A 38 -9.82 24.92 -1.42
CA LEU A 38 -9.65 23.54 -1.85
C LEU A 38 -8.23 23.09 -1.50
N ARG A 39 -8.10 21.84 -1.12
CA ARG A 39 -6.84 21.13 -1.16
C ARG A 39 -6.92 20.14 -2.31
N LEU A 40 -6.13 20.41 -3.34
CA LEU A 40 -6.05 19.62 -4.54
C LEU A 40 -4.82 18.72 -4.49
N MET A 41 -4.92 17.52 -5.07
CA MET A 41 -3.80 16.59 -5.09
C MET A 41 -3.69 15.84 -6.43
N ASP A 42 -2.48 15.40 -6.68
CA ASP A 42 -2.14 14.35 -7.63
C ASP A 42 -1.02 13.48 -7.03
N ARG A 43 -0.54 12.49 -7.78
CA ARG A 43 0.51 11.56 -7.31
C ARG A 43 1.81 12.25 -6.89
N SER A 44 2.05 13.49 -7.34
CA SER A 44 3.29 14.22 -7.10
C SER A 44 3.23 15.14 -5.87
N GLY A 45 2.04 15.40 -5.32
CA GLY A 45 1.86 16.24 -4.15
C GLY A 45 0.49 16.88 -4.01
N GLU A 46 0.43 17.85 -3.08
CA GLU A 46 -0.78 18.59 -2.74
C GLU A 46 -0.54 20.09 -2.95
N ILE A 47 -1.59 20.81 -3.38
CA ILE A 47 -1.58 22.25 -3.55
C ILE A 47 -2.88 22.87 -3.02
N GLU A 48 -2.77 23.99 -2.31
CA GLU A 48 -3.93 24.78 -1.93
C GLU A 48 -4.48 25.54 -3.13
N ALA A 49 -5.80 25.61 -3.26
CA ALA A 49 -6.47 26.37 -4.30
C ALA A 49 -7.59 27.22 -3.72
N LYS A 50 -7.76 28.44 -4.26
CA LYS A 50 -8.75 29.41 -3.80
C LYS A 50 -9.66 29.80 -4.93
N VAL A 51 -10.97 29.69 -4.68
CA VAL A 51 -12.04 30.12 -5.56
C VAL A 51 -12.70 31.35 -4.93
N TRP A 52 -12.72 32.46 -5.65
CA TRP A 52 -13.24 33.73 -5.18
C TRP A 52 -14.59 34.13 -5.80
N ASP A 53 -14.88 33.60 -6.98
CA ASP A 53 -16.06 33.95 -7.76
C ASP A 53 -16.97 32.73 -7.92
N ASN A 54 -18.30 32.95 -8.00
CA ASN A 54 -19.34 31.93 -8.22
C ASN A 54 -19.28 30.74 -7.21
N VAL A 55 -18.85 31.03 -5.97
CA VAL A 55 -18.53 30.01 -4.97
C VAL A 55 -19.70 29.10 -4.67
N GLU A 56 -20.93 29.64 -4.51
CA GLU A 56 -22.12 28.87 -4.15
C GLU A 56 -22.53 27.90 -5.29
N GLU A 57 -22.50 28.38 -6.54
CA GLU A 57 -22.80 27.57 -7.71
C GLU A 57 -21.78 26.46 -7.91
N LEU A 58 -20.49 26.81 -7.84
CA LEU A 58 -19.40 25.85 -8.02
C LEU A 58 -19.36 24.81 -6.87
N ALA A 59 -19.61 25.26 -5.64
CA ALA A 59 -19.62 24.37 -4.48
C ALA A 59 -20.72 23.30 -4.52
N ALA A 60 -21.82 23.54 -5.22
CA ALA A 60 -22.90 22.57 -5.36
C ALA A 60 -22.60 21.45 -6.37
N ASN A 61 -21.59 21.60 -7.22
CA ASN A 61 -21.37 20.73 -8.36
C ASN A 61 -20.35 19.60 -8.12
N PHE A 62 -19.63 19.62 -7.03
CA PHE A 62 -18.65 18.58 -6.67
C PHE A 62 -18.44 18.50 -5.16
N ASP A 63 -17.89 17.39 -4.69
CA ASP A 63 -17.54 17.17 -3.29
C ASP A 63 -16.08 16.77 -3.09
N LYS A 64 -15.71 16.54 -1.82
CA LYS A 64 -14.46 15.89 -1.47
C LYS A 64 -14.39 14.54 -2.19
N ASP A 65 -13.18 14.19 -2.60
CA ASP A 65 -12.84 12.99 -3.37
C ASP A 65 -13.33 12.99 -4.83
N ASP A 66 -13.91 14.10 -5.36
CA ASP A 66 -14.20 14.24 -6.78
C ASP A 66 -12.98 14.69 -7.60
N PHE A 67 -12.95 14.31 -8.87
CA PHE A 67 -11.99 14.82 -9.83
C PHE A 67 -12.53 16.10 -10.47
N ILE A 68 -11.68 17.15 -10.52
CA ILE A 68 -12.04 18.42 -11.11
C ILE A 68 -10.96 18.90 -12.08
N ALA A 69 -11.40 19.38 -13.24
CA ALA A 69 -10.54 20.18 -14.12
C ALA A 69 -10.49 21.62 -13.59
N VAL A 70 -9.31 22.13 -13.39
CA VAL A 70 -9.07 23.48 -12.86
C VAL A 70 -8.24 24.27 -13.84
N ARG A 71 -8.68 25.51 -14.11
CA ARG A 71 -7.87 26.54 -14.75
C ARG A 71 -7.62 27.64 -13.72
N GLY A 72 -6.38 28.08 -13.60
CA GLY A 72 -6.02 29.11 -12.62
C GLY A 72 -4.57 29.55 -12.75
N LYS A 73 -4.20 30.50 -11.91
CA LYS A 73 -2.84 31.02 -11.84
C LYS A 73 -2.18 30.60 -10.54
N ALA A 74 -0.97 30.06 -10.65
CA ALA A 74 -0.13 29.76 -9.49
C ALA A 74 0.44 31.04 -8.90
N THR A 75 0.48 31.13 -7.57
CA THR A 75 1.05 32.26 -6.84
C THR A 75 1.61 31.81 -5.51
N VAL A 76 2.63 32.49 -5.02
CA VAL A 76 3.19 32.26 -3.69
C VAL A 76 2.54 33.20 -2.68
N TYR A 77 1.92 32.67 -1.65
CA TYR A 77 1.35 33.41 -0.55
C TYR A 77 1.89 32.90 0.81
N LEU A 78 2.45 33.77 1.62
CA LEU A 78 3.11 33.41 2.89
C LEU A 78 4.12 32.27 2.76
N GLY A 79 4.88 32.24 1.65
CA GLY A 79 5.89 31.21 1.40
C GLY A 79 5.34 29.88 0.89
N LYS A 80 4.02 29.74 0.68
CA LYS A 80 3.39 28.53 0.15
C LYS A 80 2.83 28.76 -1.24
N MET A 81 3.02 27.77 -2.13
CA MET A 81 2.41 27.76 -3.44
C MET A 81 0.91 27.51 -3.33
N GLN A 82 0.11 28.29 -4.06
CA GLN A 82 -1.35 28.12 -4.17
C GLN A 82 -1.82 28.43 -5.58
N LEU A 83 -3.01 27.90 -5.95
CA LEU A 83 -3.71 28.23 -7.19
C LEU A 83 -4.82 29.24 -6.91
N VAL A 84 -4.87 30.31 -7.66
CA VAL A 84 -6.04 31.19 -7.75
C VAL A 84 -6.87 30.70 -8.94
N VAL A 85 -8.00 30.07 -8.64
CA VAL A 85 -8.84 29.37 -9.63
C VAL A 85 -9.73 30.37 -10.34
N SER A 86 -9.72 30.35 -11.68
CA SER A 86 -10.62 31.12 -12.53
C SER A 86 -11.78 30.29 -13.08
N GLU A 87 -11.54 29.00 -13.36
CA GLU A 87 -12.55 28.08 -13.86
C GLU A 87 -12.36 26.70 -13.19
N LEU A 88 -13.49 26.03 -12.95
CA LEU A 88 -13.53 24.70 -12.35
C LEU A 88 -14.73 23.93 -12.89
N LYS A 89 -14.53 22.64 -13.20
CA LYS A 89 -15.63 21.73 -13.57
C LYS A 89 -15.35 20.31 -13.11
N PRO A 90 -16.35 19.55 -12.65
CA PRO A 90 -16.23 18.13 -12.36
C PRO A 90 -15.84 17.32 -13.59
N ILE A 91 -15.05 16.27 -13.40
CA ILE A 91 -14.66 15.31 -14.43
C ILE A 91 -15.09 13.92 -13.96
N PRO A 92 -15.80 13.14 -14.80
CA PRO A 92 -16.13 11.75 -14.48
C PRO A 92 -14.85 10.91 -14.32
N GLU A 93 -14.87 9.97 -13.38
CA GLU A 93 -13.77 9.04 -13.11
C GLU A 93 -13.34 8.26 -14.35
N SER A 94 -14.29 7.89 -15.22
CA SER A 94 -14.02 7.19 -16.49
C SER A 94 -13.14 7.99 -17.49
N GLN A 95 -12.88 9.25 -17.20
CA GLN A 95 -12.07 10.15 -18.04
C GLN A 95 -10.70 10.45 -17.43
N VAL A 96 -10.35 9.82 -16.31
CA VAL A 96 -9.08 10.05 -15.63
C VAL A 96 -8.25 8.77 -15.52
N GLU A 97 -6.93 8.94 -15.55
CA GLU A 97 -5.97 7.87 -15.24
C GLU A 97 -5.68 7.91 -13.75
N LEU A 98 -6.13 6.92 -12.99
CA LEU A 98 -5.98 6.88 -11.52
C LEU A 98 -4.53 7.00 -11.07
N GLY A 99 -3.59 6.47 -11.84
CA GLY A 99 -2.16 6.58 -11.59
C GLY A 99 -1.60 8.00 -11.64
N ASP A 100 -2.37 8.98 -12.14
CA ASP A 100 -1.99 10.38 -12.06
C ASP A 100 -2.31 11.02 -10.70
N PHE A 101 -3.16 10.38 -9.89
CA PHE A 101 -3.68 10.96 -8.64
C PHE A 101 -3.27 10.16 -7.41
N LEU A 102 -3.13 8.85 -7.52
CA LEU A 102 -2.77 7.95 -6.44
C LEU A 102 -1.39 7.32 -6.70
N PRO A 103 -0.62 7.01 -5.65
CA PRO A 103 0.62 6.29 -5.83
C PRO A 103 0.34 4.92 -6.48
N MET A 104 1.25 4.51 -7.38
CA MET A 104 1.22 3.21 -8.06
C MET A 104 2.48 2.41 -7.76
N THR A 105 2.39 1.08 -7.92
CA THR A 105 3.57 0.23 -7.97
C THR A 105 4.54 0.69 -9.06
N GLY A 106 5.84 0.58 -8.81
CA GLY A 106 6.88 0.80 -9.83
C GLY A 106 7.01 -0.36 -10.82
N ARG A 107 6.32 -1.49 -10.57
CA ARG A 107 6.36 -2.67 -11.44
C ARG A 107 5.30 -2.58 -12.53
N ASP A 108 5.56 -3.19 -13.67
CA ASP A 108 4.57 -3.33 -14.73
C ASP A 108 3.50 -4.35 -14.34
N ILE A 109 2.22 -3.96 -14.42
CA ILE A 109 1.08 -4.81 -14.05
C ILE A 109 0.98 -6.03 -14.97
N ALA A 110 1.23 -5.89 -16.26
CA ALA A 110 1.13 -6.99 -17.21
C ALA A 110 2.25 -8.01 -16.97
N GLU A 111 3.45 -7.56 -16.60
CA GLU A 111 4.54 -8.45 -16.18
C GLU A 111 4.17 -9.21 -14.90
N MET A 112 3.57 -8.54 -13.91
CA MET A 112 3.09 -9.19 -12.69
C MET A 112 1.97 -10.21 -12.95
N GLU A 113 1.04 -9.93 -13.86
CA GLU A 113 0.01 -10.90 -14.29
C GLU A 113 0.65 -12.10 -15.01
N GLY A 114 1.67 -11.87 -15.83
CA GLY A 114 2.47 -12.93 -16.46
C GLY A 114 3.17 -13.83 -15.43
N GLU A 115 3.77 -13.24 -14.40
CA GLU A 115 4.38 -13.98 -13.28
C GLU A 115 3.34 -14.80 -12.50
N LEU A 116 2.16 -14.22 -12.22
CA LEU A 116 1.07 -14.92 -11.57
C LEU A 116 0.66 -16.17 -12.37
N GLY A 117 0.45 -16.00 -13.67
CA GLY A 117 0.12 -17.11 -14.56
C GLY A 117 1.21 -18.19 -14.61
N ALA A 118 2.48 -17.78 -14.71
CA ALA A 118 3.61 -18.70 -14.69
C ALA A 118 3.70 -19.48 -13.36
N LEU A 119 3.49 -18.81 -12.23
CA LEU A 119 3.50 -19.45 -10.91
C LEU A 119 2.37 -20.47 -10.76
N ILE A 120 1.15 -20.12 -11.18
CA ILE A 120 -0.01 -21.03 -11.16
C ILE A 120 0.23 -22.26 -12.03
N ALA A 121 0.87 -22.11 -13.19
CA ALA A 121 1.22 -23.23 -14.05
C ALA A 121 2.15 -24.26 -13.38
N THR A 122 2.90 -23.86 -12.34
CA THR A 122 3.76 -24.78 -11.56
C THR A 122 3.00 -25.61 -10.52
N ILE A 123 1.75 -25.27 -10.20
CA ILE A 123 0.92 -25.97 -9.21
C ILE A 123 0.57 -27.36 -9.72
N ARG A 124 0.91 -28.38 -8.95
CA ARG A 124 0.70 -29.81 -9.28
C ARG A 124 -0.65 -30.31 -8.80
N ASP A 125 -1.12 -29.83 -7.64
CA ASP A 125 -2.43 -30.17 -7.13
C ASP A 125 -3.53 -29.63 -8.07
N LYS A 126 -4.30 -30.56 -8.64
CA LYS A 126 -5.34 -30.23 -9.64
C LYS A 126 -6.41 -29.28 -9.08
N HIS A 127 -6.82 -29.49 -7.83
CA HIS A 127 -7.94 -28.74 -7.25
C HIS A 127 -7.49 -27.33 -6.84
N LEU A 128 -6.29 -27.19 -6.29
CA LEU A 128 -5.70 -25.90 -5.97
C LEU A 128 -5.44 -25.07 -7.24
N ARG A 129 -4.98 -25.72 -8.32
CA ARG A 129 -4.81 -25.04 -9.61
C ARG A 129 -6.15 -24.57 -10.18
N LEU A 130 -7.18 -25.45 -10.23
CA LEU A 130 -8.52 -25.07 -10.68
C LEU A 130 -9.12 -23.93 -9.85
N LEU A 131 -8.88 -23.92 -8.54
CA LEU A 131 -9.32 -22.82 -7.67
C LEU A 131 -8.71 -21.52 -8.13
N MET A 132 -7.41 -21.47 -8.36
CA MET A 132 -6.74 -20.24 -8.78
C MET A 132 -7.16 -19.81 -10.20
N GLU A 133 -7.28 -20.77 -11.13
CA GLU A 133 -7.80 -20.52 -12.48
C GLU A 133 -9.21 -19.91 -12.43
N SER A 134 -10.08 -20.36 -11.50
CA SER A 134 -11.43 -19.79 -11.33
C SER A 134 -11.43 -18.33 -10.85
N PHE A 135 -10.37 -17.89 -10.15
CA PHE A 135 -10.16 -16.48 -9.82
C PHE A 135 -9.61 -15.69 -11.02
N LEU A 136 -8.69 -16.27 -11.79
CA LEU A 136 -8.15 -15.63 -12.99
C LEU A 136 -9.22 -15.40 -14.07
N ASP A 137 -10.17 -16.31 -14.20
CA ASP A 137 -11.28 -16.20 -15.15
C ASP A 137 -12.35 -15.18 -14.74
N ASP A 138 -12.33 -14.75 -13.47
CA ASP A 138 -13.24 -13.75 -12.92
C ASP A 138 -12.70 -12.33 -13.22
N ARG A 139 -13.28 -11.68 -14.22
CA ARG A 139 -12.84 -10.38 -14.70
C ARG A 139 -12.95 -9.27 -13.65
N ASP A 140 -14.03 -9.30 -12.86
CA ASP A 140 -14.29 -8.27 -11.85
C ASP A 140 -13.30 -8.44 -10.68
N PHE A 141 -13.08 -9.67 -10.24
CA PHE A 141 -12.05 -9.99 -9.26
C PHE A 141 -10.67 -9.53 -9.74
N MET A 142 -10.26 -9.94 -10.95
CA MET A 142 -8.94 -9.59 -11.48
C MET A 142 -8.77 -8.09 -11.69
N ALA A 143 -9.81 -7.36 -12.08
CA ALA A 143 -9.76 -5.89 -12.14
C ALA A 143 -9.46 -5.28 -10.77
N GLY A 144 -10.10 -5.77 -9.71
CA GLY A 144 -9.80 -5.37 -8.33
C GLY A 144 -8.42 -5.82 -7.85
N TYR A 145 -8.07 -7.10 -8.05
CA TYR A 145 -6.82 -7.70 -7.56
C TYR A 145 -5.55 -7.04 -8.10
N ARG A 146 -5.56 -6.64 -9.39
CA ARG A 146 -4.43 -5.92 -10.00
C ARG A 146 -4.38 -4.43 -9.67
N THR A 147 -5.46 -3.86 -9.10
CA THR A 147 -5.54 -2.42 -8.84
C THR A 147 -5.48 -2.11 -7.34
N ALA A 148 -6.02 -2.97 -6.49
CA ALA A 148 -6.11 -2.72 -5.04
C ALA A 148 -4.74 -2.50 -4.39
N PRO A 149 -4.63 -1.60 -3.38
CA PRO A 149 -3.50 -1.55 -2.49
C PRO A 149 -3.52 -2.75 -1.53
N ALA A 150 -2.36 -3.11 -0.98
CA ALA A 150 -2.29 -4.17 0.04
C ALA A 150 -2.71 -3.67 1.43
N ALA A 151 -2.66 -2.37 1.70
CA ALA A 151 -3.06 -1.78 2.97
C ALA A 151 -3.46 -0.32 2.82
N LYS A 152 -4.19 0.22 3.83
CA LYS A 152 -4.53 1.65 3.89
C LYS A 152 -3.34 2.52 4.30
N GLY A 153 -2.37 2.02 5.05
CA GLY A 153 -1.35 2.88 5.64
C GLY A 153 -0.04 2.23 6.08
N MET A 154 0.19 0.93 5.87
CA MET A 154 1.36 0.24 6.39
C MET A 154 2.40 -0.12 5.33
N HIS A 155 2.02 -0.97 4.37
CA HIS A 155 2.88 -1.52 3.32
C HIS A 155 2.11 -1.56 2.02
N HIS A 156 2.80 -1.49 0.88
CA HIS A 156 2.21 -1.54 -0.46
C HIS A 156 0.96 -0.65 -0.60
N VAL A 157 1.02 0.57 -0.01
CA VAL A 157 -0.07 1.57 0.00
C VAL A 157 -0.07 2.32 -1.33
N TYR A 158 -0.31 1.57 -2.40
CA TYR A 158 -0.35 2.07 -3.78
C TYR A 158 -1.15 1.14 -4.67
N LEU A 159 -1.62 1.65 -5.80
CA LEU A 159 -2.33 0.86 -6.81
C LEU A 159 -1.42 -0.27 -7.32
N GLY A 160 -1.97 -1.48 -7.41
CA GLY A 160 -1.22 -2.70 -7.74
C GLY A 160 -0.47 -3.32 -6.57
N GLY A 161 -0.55 -2.72 -5.38
CA GLY A 161 0.17 -3.17 -4.19
C GLY A 161 -0.27 -4.56 -3.71
N LEU A 162 -1.55 -4.92 -3.85
CA LEU A 162 -2.06 -6.23 -3.45
C LEU A 162 -1.47 -7.36 -4.30
N LEU A 163 -1.45 -7.20 -5.62
CA LEU A 163 -0.86 -8.19 -6.53
C LEU A 163 0.66 -8.30 -6.30
N GLU A 164 1.35 -7.16 -6.15
CA GLU A 164 2.80 -7.13 -5.88
C GLU A 164 3.15 -7.87 -4.59
N HIS A 165 2.43 -7.57 -3.50
CA HIS A 165 2.59 -8.22 -2.19
C HIS A 165 2.34 -9.74 -2.27
N SER A 166 1.22 -10.15 -2.85
CA SER A 166 0.87 -11.58 -2.98
C SER A 166 1.93 -12.36 -3.77
N LEU A 167 2.46 -11.77 -4.86
CA LEU A 167 3.55 -12.36 -5.64
C LEU A 167 4.87 -12.40 -4.84
N ALA A 168 5.19 -11.35 -4.09
CA ALA A 168 6.39 -11.31 -3.26
C ALA A 168 6.36 -12.42 -2.21
N VAL A 169 5.24 -12.57 -1.47
CA VAL A 169 5.05 -13.64 -0.47
C VAL A 169 5.12 -15.03 -1.13
N ALA A 170 4.48 -15.23 -2.28
CA ALA A 170 4.51 -16.51 -2.99
C ALA A 170 5.92 -16.89 -3.49
N ARG A 171 6.74 -15.92 -3.92
CA ARG A 171 8.15 -16.14 -4.29
C ARG A 171 9.01 -16.51 -3.09
N LEU A 172 8.78 -15.89 -1.94
CA LEU A 172 9.47 -16.23 -0.71
C LEU A 172 9.23 -17.69 -0.31
N VAL A 173 8.04 -18.26 -0.59
CA VAL A 173 7.75 -19.69 -0.38
C VAL A 173 8.79 -20.56 -1.10
N ASP A 174 9.02 -20.36 -2.39
CA ASP A 174 9.98 -21.15 -3.17
C ASP A 174 11.43 -21.00 -2.65
N THR A 175 11.77 -19.84 -2.08
CA THR A 175 13.09 -19.57 -1.51
C THR A 175 13.33 -20.36 -0.22
N ILE A 176 12.31 -20.54 0.64
CA ILE A 176 12.48 -21.19 1.94
C ILE A 176 12.24 -22.69 1.90
N LEU A 177 11.52 -23.21 0.91
CA LEU A 177 11.17 -24.63 0.80
C LEU A 177 12.36 -25.59 0.96
N PRO A 178 13.54 -25.35 0.33
CA PRO A 178 14.69 -26.24 0.50
C PRO A 178 15.20 -26.37 1.93
N LEU A 179 14.89 -25.40 2.79
CA LEU A 179 15.37 -25.34 4.17
C LEU A 179 14.47 -26.11 5.15
N TYR A 180 13.19 -26.33 4.81
CA TYR A 180 12.16 -26.83 5.72
C TYR A 180 11.33 -28.01 5.19
N ALA A 181 11.92 -28.84 4.31
CA ALA A 181 11.23 -30.02 3.79
C ALA A 181 10.93 -31.05 4.90
N PRO A 182 9.79 -31.82 4.82
CA PRO A 182 8.77 -31.76 3.78
C PRO A 182 7.69 -30.72 4.07
N LEU A 183 7.31 -29.95 3.06
CA LEU A 183 6.22 -28.96 3.10
C LEU A 183 5.29 -29.13 1.90
N ASN A 184 4.03 -28.78 2.07
CA ASN A 184 3.10 -28.73 0.94
C ASN A 184 3.25 -27.39 0.19
N ARG A 185 4.13 -27.40 -0.85
CA ARG A 185 4.43 -26.21 -1.67
C ARG A 185 3.18 -25.62 -2.31
N ASP A 186 2.36 -26.45 -2.91
CA ASP A 186 1.18 -25.99 -3.68
C ASP A 186 0.19 -25.28 -2.73
N LEU A 187 -0.03 -25.85 -1.55
CA LEU A 187 -0.88 -25.22 -0.53
C LEU A 187 -0.30 -23.89 -0.03
N LEU A 188 1.02 -23.82 0.17
CA LEU A 188 1.70 -22.59 0.59
C LEU A 188 1.62 -21.49 -0.46
N VAL A 189 1.91 -21.82 -1.74
CA VAL A 189 1.85 -20.84 -2.84
C VAL A 189 0.43 -20.33 -3.03
N ILE A 190 -0.58 -21.22 -3.04
CA ILE A 190 -1.97 -20.80 -3.16
C ILE A 190 -2.42 -20.01 -1.93
N GLY A 191 -2.01 -20.41 -0.73
CA GLY A 191 -2.22 -19.64 0.48
C GLY A 191 -1.63 -18.22 0.40
N ALA A 192 -0.41 -18.10 -0.11
CA ALA A 192 0.26 -16.80 -0.31
C ALA A 192 -0.45 -15.92 -1.35
N LEU A 193 -0.95 -16.50 -2.45
CA LEU A 193 -1.68 -15.74 -3.47
C LEU A 193 -3.08 -15.31 -3.00
N LEU A 194 -3.69 -16.06 -2.06
CA LEU A 194 -5.08 -15.86 -1.66
C LEU A 194 -5.26 -15.29 -0.25
N HIS A 195 -4.19 -15.11 0.57
CA HIS A 195 -4.35 -14.71 1.97
C HIS A 195 -5.08 -13.37 2.13
N ASP A 196 -4.86 -12.46 1.23
CA ASP A 196 -5.32 -11.08 1.28
C ASP A 196 -6.38 -10.71 0.22
N ILE A 197 -6.91 -11.68 -0.53
CA ILE A 197 -7.86 -11.40 -1.63
C ILE A 197 -9.12 -10.66 -1.19
N GLY A 198 -9.52 -10.82 0.06
CA GLY A 198 -10.67 -10.11 0.61
C GLY A 198 -10.50 -8.58 0.57
N LYS A 199 -9.27 -8.07 0.46
CA LYS A 199 -8.98 -6.63 0.33
C LYS A 199 -9.55 -6.02 -0.95
N VAL A 200 -9.81 -6.83 -1.99
CA VAL A 200 -10.51 -6.39 -3.20
C VAL A 200 -11.92 -5.84 -2.90
N ARG A 201 -12.60 -6.41 -1.88
CA ARG A 201 -13.93 -5.97 -1.42
C ARG A 201 -13.86 -5.13 -0.16
N GLU A 202 -12.85 -5.35 0.68
CA GLU A 202 -12.63 -4.59 1.93
C GLU A 202 -12.34 -3.12 1.66
N MET A 203 -11.61 -2.81 0.59
CA MET A 203 -11.08 -1.47 0.34
C MET A 203 -11.73 -0.78 -0.85
N THR A 204 -11.90 0.54 -0.72
CA THR A 204 -12.09 1.44 -1.87
C THR A 204 -10.75 2.08 -2.21
N PHE A 205 -10.47 2.18 -3.51
CA PHE A 205 -9.17 2.69 -4.02
C PHE A 205 -9.31 3.51 -5.30
N LEU A 206 -10.52 3.97 -5.60
CA LEU A 206 -10.75 4.77 -6.81
C LEU A 206 -10.42 6.25 -6.62
N ARG A 207 -10.61 6.79 -5.41
CA ARG A 207 -10.42 8.21 -5.09
C ARG A 207 -9.49 8.42 -3.90
N SER A 208 -9.51 7.49 -2.97
CA SER A 208 -8.61 7.42 -1.80
C SER A 208 -8.54 5.98 -1.33
N PHE A 209 -7.50 5.63 -0.58
CA PHE A 209 -7.43 4.32 0.06
C PHE A 209 -8.21 4.36 1.37
N ASP A 210 -9.41 3.79 1.38
CA ASP A 210 -10.25 3.68 2.57
C ASP A 210 -10.98 2.33 2.60
N TYR A 211 -11.68 2.05 3.67
CA TYR A 211 -12.48 0.83 3.83
C TYR A 211 -13.91 1.04 3.35
N THR A 212 -14.46 0.04 2.66
CA THR A 212 -15.89 -0.07 2.39
C THR A 212 -16.67 -0.34 3.67
N ASP A 213 -17.98 -0.25 3.65
CA ASP A 213 -18.79 -0.62 4.82
C ASP A 213 -18.71 -2.12 5.11
N GLU A 214 -18.63 -2.97 4.06
CA GLU A 214 -18.36 -4.40 4.19
C GLU A 214 -16.99 -4.63 4.85
N GLY A 215 -15.97 -3.91 4.42
CA GLY A 215 -14.63 -3.98 4.99
C GLY A 215 -14.58 -3.62 6.47
N LYS A 216 -15.28 -2.56 6.88
CA LYS A 216 -15.35 -2.13 8.29
C LYS A 216 -16.11 -3.11 9.18
N LEU A 217 -17.12 -3.77 8.66
CA LEU A 217 -18.00 -4.66 9.43
C LEU A 217 -17.51 -6.10 9.47
N ILE A 218 -16.89 -6.60 8.40
CA ILE A 218 -16.55 -8.01 8.23
C ILE A 218 -15.02 -8.22 8.20
N GLY A 219 -14.28 -7.37 7.50
CA GLY A 219 -12.83 -7.45 7.34
C GLY A 219 -12.37 -8.48 6.29
N HIS A 220 -11.21 -8.20 5.64
CA HIS A 220 -10.71 -8.96 4.50
C HIS A 220 -10.49 -10.46 4.78
N ILE A 221 -10.13 -10.85 6.00
CA ILE A 221 -9.89 -12.25 6.34
C ILE A 221 -11.16 -13.08 6.14
N THR A 222 -12.29 -12.61 6.69
CA THR A 222 -13.59 -13.29 6.57
C THR A 222 -14.10 -13.23 5.13
N ILE A 223 -14.05 -12.05 4.51
CA ILE A 223 -14.42 -11.84 3.11
C ILE A 223 -13.61 -12.80 2.20
N GLY A 224 -12.30 -12.91 2.40
CA GLY A 224 -11.43 -13.80 1.64
C GLY A 224 -11.81 -15.28 1.78
N VAL A 225 -12.16 -15.72 2.99
CA VAL A 225 -12.65 -17.09 3.23
C VAL A 225 -13.97 -17.34 2.53
N GLU A 226 -14.88 -16.38 2.52
CA GLU A 226 -16.15 -16.47 1.78
C GLU A 226 -15.93 -16.56 0.26
N MET A 227 -15.08 -15.70 -0.29
CA MET A 227 -14.70 -15.75 -1.73
C MET A 227 -14.09 -17.09 -2.12
N ILE A 228 -13.17 -17.61 -1.32
CA ILE A 228 -12.57 -18.95 -1.54
C ILE A 228 -13.64 -20.04 -1.48
N GLN A 229 -14.53 -19.98 -0.49
CA GLN A 229 -15.61 -20.97 -0.36
C GLN A 229 -16.55 -20.94 -1.55
N GLU A 230 -16.92 -19.78 -2.04
CA GLU A 230 -17.77 -19.60 -3.22
C GLU A 230 -17.14 -20.24 -4.46
N LYS A 231 -15.85 -20.01 -4.72
CA LYS A 231 -15.14 -20.63 -5.84
C LYS A 231 -15.01 -22.16 -5.68
N ILE A 232 -14.73 -22.65 -4.47
CA ILE A 232 -14.64 -24.10 -4.18
C ILE A 232 -15.96 -24.82 -4.47
N LEU A 233 -17.10 -24.20 -4.19
CA LEU A 233 -18.42 -24.81 -4.48
C LEU A 233 -18.66 -25.04 -5.99
N GLY A 234 -17.99 -24.28 -6.85
CA GLY A 234 -18.02 -24.45 -8.31
C GLY A 234 -17.09 -25.57 -8.81
N ILE A 235 -16.20 -26.13 -7.96
CA ILE A 235 -15.22 -27.14 -8.36
C ILE A 235 -15.66 -28.52 -7.88
N SER A 236 -16.06 -29.39 -8.83
CA SER A 236 -16.50 -30.74 -8.51
C SER A 236 -15.39 -31.57 -7.86
N GLY A 237 -15.73 -32.20 -6.72
CA GLY A 237 -14.81 -33.10 -6.01
C GLY A 237 -13.65 -32.42 -5.30
N PHE A 238 -13.74 -31.12 -5.01
CA PHE A 238 -12.72 -30.42 -4.22
C PHE A 238 -12.55 -31.10 -2.85
N PRO A 239 -11.33 -31.53 -2.46
CA PRO A 239 -11.12 -32.27 -1.22
C PRO A 239 -11.43 -31.40 0.02
N SER A 240 -12.29 -31.91 0.91
CA SER A 240 -12.70 -31.16 2.09
C SER A 240 -11.52 -30.80 3.02
N GLU A 241 -10.54 -31.69 3.14
CA GLU A 241 -9.34 -31.49 3.95
C GLU A 241 -8.49 -30.33 3.40
N VAL A 242 -8.25 -30.29 2.08
CA VAL A 242 -7.53 -29.20 1.43
C VAL A 242 -8.27 -27.86 1.62
N SER A 243 -9.60 -27.86 1.49
CA SER A 243 -10.43 -26.69 1.76
C SER A 243 -10.27 -26.18 3.20
N ILE A 244 -10.28 -27.08 4.18
CA ILE A 244 -10.11 -26.73 5.60
C ILE A 244 -8.71 -26.15 5.85
N LEU A 245 -7.66 -26.78 5.34
CA LEU A 245 -6.29 -26.33 5.52
C LEU A 245 -6.05 -24.97 4.88
N LEU A 246 -6.52 -24.76 3.64
CA LEU A 246 -6.41 -23.46 2.97
C LEU A 246 -7.12 -22.36 3.75
N LYS A 247 -8.38 -22.60 4.13
CA LYS A 247 -9.12 -21.61 4.94
C LYS A 247 -8.47 -21.36 6.31
N HIS A 248 -7.89 -22.39 6.92
CA HIS A 248 -7.13 -22.21 8.16
C HIS A 248 -5.94 -21.27 7.95
N MET A 249 -5.20 -21.41 6.84
CA MET A 249 -4.10 -20.50 6.51
C MET A 249 -4.60 -19.06 6.38
N ILE A 250 -5.72 -18.83 5.66
CA ILE A 250 -6.30 -17.49 5.51
C ILE A 250 -6.77 -16.94 6.87
N LEU A 251 -7.47 -17.73 7.70
CA LEU A 251 -7.96 -17.32 9.02
C LEU A 251 -6.84 -17.03 10.03
N SER A 252 -5.62 -17.46 9.76
CA SER A 252 -4.53 -17.38 10.72
C SER A 252 -3.30 -16.61 10.24
N HIS A 253 -3.34 -16.01 9.03
CA HIS A 253 -2.14 -15.38 8.46
C HIS A 253 -1.63 -14.17 9.27
N HIS A 254 -2.47 -13.44 9.98
CA HIS A 254 -2.02 -12.40 10.91
C HIS A 254 -1.37 -12.95 12.21
N GLY A 255 -1.42 -14.26 12.46
CA GLY A 255 -0.68 -14.97 13.49
C GLY A 255 -1.25 -14.84 14.91
N GLN A 256 -1.59 -13.64 15.37
CA GLN A 256 -2.02 -13.36 16.73
C GLN A 256 -3.40 -12.72 16.77
N TYR A 257 -4.16 -12.96 17.85
CA TYR A 257 -5.48 -12.35 18.07
C TYR A 257 -5.40 -10.82 18.16
N GLU A 258 -4.33 -10.31 18.73
CA GLU A 258 -4.08 -8.87 18.89
C GLU A 258 -3.90 -8.14 17.53
N PHE A 259 -3.55 -8.90 16.49
CA PHE A 259 -3.44 -8.38 15.11
C PHE A 259 -4.70 -8.66 14.28
N GLY A 260 -5.79 -9.05 14.93
CA GLY A 260 -7.08 -9.30 14.27
C GLY A 260 -7.20 -10.68 13.62
N SER A 261 -6.26 -11.60 13.88
CA SER A 261 -6.36 -12.97 13.38
C SER A 261 -7.49 -13.74 14.08
N PRO A 262 -8.49 -14.27 13.36
CA PRO A 262 -9.54 -15.08 13.98
C PRO A 262 -9.03 -16.39 14.61
N LYS A 263 -7.90 -16.90 14.13
CA LYS A 263 -7.23 -18.12 14.60
C LYS A 263 -5.72 -17.89 14.64
N ARG A 264 -5.02 -18.64 15.52
CA ARG A 264 -3.56 -18.78 15.45
C ARG A 264 -3.17 -19.89 14.47
N PRO A 265 -2.02 -19.81 13.80
CA PRO A 265 -1.51 -20.87 12.92
C PRO A 265 -1.33 -22.19 13.70
N LYS A 266 -1.86 -23.28 13.14
CA LYS A 266 -1.80 -24.63 13.73
C LYS A 266 -1.15 -25.67 12.80
N THR A 267 -0.70 -25.24 11.62
CA THR A 267 0.09 -26.06 10.69
C THR A 267 1.41 -25.34 10.41
N ILE A 268 2.39 -26.10 9.93
CA ILE A 268 3.69 -25.53 9.56
C ILE A 268 3.49 -24.53 8.42
N GLU A 269 2.68 -24.88 7.42
CA GLU A 269 2.39 -24.01 6.27
C GLU A 269 1.72 -22.70 6.71
N ALA A 270 0.73 -22.75 7.60
CA ALA A 270 0.09 -21.55 8.12
C ALA A 270 1.07 -20.65 8.91
N THR A 271 1.98 -21.28 9.68
CA THR A 271 3.03 -20.57 10.41
C THR A 271 4.00 -19.89 9.46
N ILE A 272 4.43 -20.59 8.42
CA ILE A 272 5.32 -20.05 7.39
C ILE A 272 4.65 -18.87 6.68
N LEU A 273 3.40 -19.03 6.22
CA LEU A 273 2.66 -17.96 5.56
C LEU A 273 2.63 -16.69 6.43
N ASN A 274 2.27 -16.80 7.70
CA ASN A 274 2.26 -15.66 8.62
C ASN A 274 3.61 -14.93 8.69
N TYR A 275 4.73 -15.67 8.78
CA TYR A 275 6.06 -15.03 8.85
C TYR A 275 6.51 -14.43 7.53
N LEU A 276 6.15 -15.00 6.39
CA LEU A 276 6.52 -14.47 5.08
C LEU A 276 5.71 -13.22 4.73
N ASP A 277 4.43 -13.20 5.07
CA ASP A 277 3.56 -12.04 4.98
C ASP A 277 4.10 -10.88 5.83
N ASP A 278 4.35 -11.13 7.12
CA ASP A 278 4.90 -10.14 8.06
C ASP A 278 6.29 -9.62 7.61
N LEU A 279 7.12 -10.49 7.04
CA LEU A 279 8.43 -10.12 6.51
C LEU A 279 8.30 -9.14 5.35
N ASP A 280 7.51 -9.49 4.32
CA ASP A 280 7.34 -8.63 3.14
C ASP A 280 6.70 -7.30 3.52
N ALA A 281 5.64 -7.33 4.33
CA ALA A 281 4.96 -6.14 4.83
C ALA A 281 5.93 -5.19 5.56
N LYS A 282 6.78 -5.71 6.45
CA LYS A 282 7.76 -4.91 7.20
C LYS A 282 8.84 -4.34 6.31
N ILE A 283 9.42 -5.15 5.41
CA ILE A 283 10.47 -4.68 4.50
C ILE A 283 9.95 -3.58 3.59
N ASN A 284 8.77 -3.76 2.98
CA ASN A 284 8.14 -2.74 2.14
C ASN A 284 7.83 -1.47 2.94
N GLY A 285 7.22 -1.59 4.13
CA GLY A 285 6.90 -0.44 4.99
C GLY A 285 8.14 0.36 5.41
N ILE A 286 9.23 -0.33 5.79
CA ILE A 286 10.51 0.31 6.17
C ILE A 286 11.12 0.99 4.95
N ARG A 287 11.20 0.33 3.78
CA ARG A 287 11.73 0.91 2.54
C ARG A 287 10.96 2.15 2.13
N THR A 288 9.63 2.12 2.19
CA THR A 288 8.77 3.26 1.88
C THR A 288 9.04 4.43 2.83
N HIS A 289 9.19 4.16 4.13
CA HIS A 289 9.52 5.19 5.12
C HIS A 289 10.89 5.83 4.86
N LEU A 290 11.91 5.03 4.61
CA LEU A 290 13.26 5.52 4.31
C LEU A 290 13.30 6.29 2.98
N GLY A 291 12.59 5.84 1.96
CA GLY A 291 12.51 6.50 0.65
C GLY A 291 11.92 7.91 0.71
N ARG A 292 10.93 8.14 1.58
CA ARG A 292 10.36 9.48 1.79
C ARG A 292 11.35 10.50 2.39
N GLU A 293 12.41 10.01 3.00
CA GLU A 293 13.45 10.80 3.65
C GLU A 293 14.81 10.69 2.97
N ALA A 294 14.85 10.20 1.72
CA ALA A 294 16.09 9.97 0.99
C ALA A 294 16.96 11.23 0.87
N GLU A 295 16.34 12.41 0.71
CA GLU A 295 17.03 13.69 0.60
C GLU A 295 17.53 14.26 1.95
N SER A 296 17.08 13.71 3.07
CA SER A 296 17.53 14.15 4.40
C SER A 296 18.97 13.72 4.65
N GLN A 297 19.83 14.67 5.06
CA GLN A 297 21.24 14.42 5.39
C GLN A 297 21.46 13.65 6.70
N SER A 298 20.42 13.40 7.48
CA SER A 298 20.51 12.60 8.69
C SER A 298 20.77 11.14 8.35
N ARG A 299 21.68 10.48 9.06
CA ARG A 299 21.92 9.03 8.95
C ARG A 299 20.79 8.19 9.55
N TRP A 300 19.88 8.80 10.27
CA TRP A 300 18.71 8.18 10.89
C TRP A 300 17.43 8.75 10.30
N SER A 301 16.41 7.90 10.16
CA SER A 301 15.07 8.34 9.79
C SER A 301 14.42 9.17 10.90
N SER A 302 13.30 9.82 10.61
CA SER A 302 12.34 10.22 11.64
C SER A 302 11.80 9.01 12.41
N TYR A 303 11.23 9.28 13.59
CA TYR A 303 10.61 8.23 14.41
C TYR A 303 9.39 7.63 13.71
N HIS A 304 9.43 6.32 13.50
CA HIS A 304 8.32 5.59 12.91
C HIS A 304 7.35 5.08 13.99
N LYS A 305 6.18 5.71 14.09
CA LYS A 305 5.21 5.45 15.18
C LYS A 305 4.76 3.99 15.27
N LEU A 306 4.50 3.35 14.14
CA LEU A 306 4.01 1.97 14.10
C LEU A 306 5.06 0.96 14.57
N TYR A 307 6.32 1.15 14.16
CA TYR A 307 7.43 0.27 14.53
C TYR A 307 8.10 0.69 15.84
N ASP A 308 7.70 1.81 16.44
CA ASP A 308 8.23 2.34 17.71
C ASP A 308 9.75 2.48 17.72
N ARG A 309 10.33 3.00 16.60
CA ARG A 309 11.78 3.13 16.45
C ARG A 309 12.20 4.09 15.33
N TYR A 310 13.51 4.41 15.33
CA TYR A 310 14.21 5.05 14.22
C TYR A 310 14.91 3.99 13.40
N PHE A 311 15.06 4.22 12.09
CA PHE A 311 15.81 3.35 11.20
C PHE A 311 17.10 4.01 10.73
N TYR A 312 18.16 3.23 10.62
CA TYR A 312 19.45 3.67 10.09
C TYR A 312 19.43 3.62 8.56
N LYS A 313 19.84 4.74 7.91
CA LYS A 313 19.75 4.88 6.44
C LYS A 313 21.04 4.51 5.69
N ASP A 314 22.20 4.67 6.35
CA ASP A 314 23.52 4.50 5.70
C ASP A 314 24.03 3.05 5.74
N THR A 315 23.14 2.06 5.53
CA THR A 315 23.61 0.69 5.37
C THR A 315 24.37 0.58 4.04
N PRO A 316 25.64 0.13 4.03
CA PRO A 316 26.36 -0.06 2.77
C PRO A 316 25.60 -0.99 1.84
N ALA A 317 25.52 -0.63 0.56
CA ALA A 317 24.98 -1.54 -0.46
C ALA A 317 25.80 -2.83 -0.52
N GLY A 318 25.14 -3.95 -0.84
CA GLY A 318 25.83 -5.20 -1.10
C GLY A 318 26.74 -5.08 -2.34
N PRO A 319 27.72 -5.98 -2.51
CA PRO A 319 28.67 -5.91 -3.62
C PRO A 319 28.02 -5.94 -5.01
N ASP A 320 26.82 -6.49 -5.15
CA ASP A 320 26.11 -6.60 -6.43
C ASP A 320 25.35 -5.32 -6.83
N GLU A 321 24.98 -4.46 -5.86
CA GLU A 321 24.33 -3.18 -6.14
C GLU A 321 25.32 -2.06 -6.47
N ALA A 322 26.60 -2.24 -6.19
CA ALA A 322 27.65 -1.27 -6.49
C ALA A 322 28.00 -1.18 -7.99
N MET A 323 27.49 -2.07 -8.83
CA MET A 323 27.80 -2.11 -10.26
C MET A 323 26.84 -1.30 -11.15
N ASP A 324 25.66 -0.89 -10.67
CA ASP A 324 24.65 -0.21 -11.50
C ASP A 324 24.52 1.31 -11.25
N VAL A 325 25.31 1.90 -10.37
CA VAL A 325 25.29 3.35 -10.13
C VAL A 325 26.59 3.99 -10.62
N VAL A 326 26.74 4.06 -11.93
CA VAL A 326 27.66 5.02 -12.56
C VAL A 326 26.86 6.28 -12.89
N SER A 327 26.73 7.19 -11.95
CA SER A 327 26.39 8.57 -12.23
C SER A 327 27.58 9.45 -11.85
N ASP A 328 28.13 10.12 -12.85
CA ASP A 328 29.20 11.11 -12.74
C ASP A 328 28.77 12.28 -11.82
N ALA A 329 29.18 12.24 -10.56
CA ALA A 329 29.22 13.40 -9.69
C ALA A 329 30.37 13.26 -8.69
N GLU A 330 31.39 14.11 -8.84
CA GLU A 330 32.53 14.18 -7.92
C GLU A 330 32.09 14.50 -6.49
N PRO A 331 32.64 13.82 -5.46
CA PRO A 331 32.27 14.08 -4.06
C PRO A 331 32.99 15.32 -3.51
N LEU A 332 32.20 16.28 -2.98
CA LEU A 332 32.71 17.40 -2.21
C LEU A 332 33.33 16.96 -0.87
N PRO A 333 34.39 17.61 -0.36
CA PRO A 333 35.15 17.15 0.81
C PRO A 333 34.37 17.29 2.12
N ARG A 334 34.32 16.20 2.92
CA ARG A 334 33.68 16.12 4.24
C ARG A 334 34.49 16.86 5.30
N LYS A 335 33.85 17.78 6.05
CA LYS A 335 34.38 18.32 7.29
C LYS A 335 34.12 17.34 8.44
N VAL A 336 35.18 16.87 9.07
CA VAL A 336 35.15 16.02 10.27
C VAL A 336 34.83 16.88 11.49
N GLY A 337 33.68 16.66 12.12
CA GLY A 337 33.34 17.24 13.42
C GLY A 337 33.80 16.33 14.58
N GLN A 338 34.32 16.93 15.63
CA GLN A 338 34.87 16.25 16.80
C GLN A 338 33.81 15.47 17.62
N PRO A 339 34.20 14.39 18.34
CA PRO A 339 33.26 13.56 19.10
C PRO A 339 32.86 14.23 20.43
N VAL A 340 31.53 14.22 20.68
CA VAL A 340 30.95 14.55 21.98
C VAL A 340 30.73 13.27 22.76
N GLU A 341 31.42 13.11 23.89
CA GLU A 341 31.20 12.00 24.83
C GLU A 341 29.79 12.08 25.41
N ARG A 342 29.02 10.97 25.26
CA ARG A 342 27.75 10.74 25.94
C ARG A 342 27.81 9.46 26.77
N GLU A 343 27.38 9.60 28.02
CA GLU A 343 27.28 8.52 29.03
C GLU A 343 26.48 7.32 28.53
N LYS A 344 27.02 6.14 28.79
CA LYS A 344 26.39 4.83 28.52
C LYS A 344 25.23 4.60 29.49
N LYS A 345 23.97 4.79 29.06
CA LYS A 345 22.82 4.12 29.68
C LYS A 345 22.51 2.86 28.86
N GLY A 346 22.58 1.71 29.53
CA GLY A 346 22.40 0.40 28.92
C GLY A 346 21.02 0.21 28.31
N PHE A 347 20.98 -0.41 27.15
CA PHE A 347 19.76 -0.82 26.46
C PHE A 347 19.08 -1.97 27.23
N HIS A 348 17.91 -1.70 27.83
CA HIS A 348 16.97 -2.71 28.28
C HIS A 348 15.82 -2.81 27.29
N ASN A 349 15.96 -3.59 26.24
CA ASN A 349 14.84 -4.04 25.39
C ASN A 349 15.16 -5.43 24.86
N SER A 350 14.78 -6.42 25.68
CA SER A 350 14.64 -7.79 25.21
C SER A 350 13.15 -8.03 24.91
N PRO A 351 12.78 -8.54 23.72
CA PRO A 351 11.38 -8.90 23.40
C PRO A 351 10.81 -9.97 24.34
N PHE A 352 11.65 -10.56 25.21
CA PHE A 352 11.27 -11.59 26.19
C PHE A 352 11.18 -11.07 27.63
N SER A 353 11.32 -9.76 27.90
CA SER A 353 11.28 -9.21 29.25
C SER A 353 9.90 -9.31 29.95
N ASN A 354 8.83 -9.55 29.19
CA ASN A 354 7.46 -9.69 29.71
C ASN A 354 7.05 -11.15 29.97
N LEU A 355 7.95 -12.12 29.82
CA LEU A 355 7.68 -13.56 30.10
C LEU A 355 7.97 -13.98 31.53
N LYS A 356 8.00 -13.05 32.49
CA LYS A 356 8.05 -13.39 33.89
C LYS A 356 6.65 -13.43 34.49
N ASN A 357 6.21 -14.65 34.82
CA ASN A 357 5.09 -15.03 35.67
C ASN A 357 3.69 -14.93 35.03
N GLU A 358 3.34 -15.93 34.23
CA GLU A 358 2.03 -16.55 34.31
C GLU A 358 2.17 -18.02 33.95
N ASN A 359 1.62 -18.91 34.79
CA ASN A 359 1.62 -20.35 34.56
C ASN A 359 0.92 -20.66 33.26
N LEU A 360 1.70 -21.07 32.26
CA LEU A 360 1.17 -21.64 31.03
C LEU A 360 0.87 -23.12 31.32
N ASP A 361 -0.38 -23.42 31.61
CA ASP A 361 -0.91 -24.76 31.45
C ASP A 361 -0.91 -25.09 29.94
N LEU A 362 0.05 -25.92 29.59
CA LEU A 362 0.18 -26.55 28.28
C LEU A 362 -0.80 -27.72 28.20
N PHE A 363 -1.99 -27.52 27.61
CA PHE A 363 -2.76 -28.60 26.98
C PHE A 363 -3.56 -28.03 25.79
#